data_ffd40e5fc37ec14731d82c99b5926067
#
_entry.id   ffd40e5fc37ec14731d82c99b5926067
#
_cell.length_a   1.000
_cell.length_b   1.000
_cell.length_c   1.000
_cell.angle_alpha   90.00
_cell.angle_beta   90.00
_cell.angle_gamma   90.00
#
_symmetry.space_group_name_H-M   'P 1'
#
loop_
_entity.id
_entity.type
_entity.pdbx_description
1 polymer ?
#
loop_
_entity_poly.entity_id
_entity_poly.type
_entity_poly.pdbx_seq_one_letter_code
_entity_poly.pdbx_strand_id
1 'polypeptide(L)'
;MKKIFTFIVLAGLFASCSINSPEPEIKDETEAYEALGTLLIPSSGFTKENLRTKVVLVDQEKLDIYMFEVKFAALMPVTIDMVISDVPYVKNGSLITFYGDSIVPYAGNKPYEKYIVTELEGSITADSMFISNNYGDTPSIYRGALKQ
;
A
#
# COMPACT_ATOMS: atom_id res chain seq x y z
N MET A 1 -66.22 50.18 -16.07
CA MET A 1 -66.03 48.96 -15.24
C MET A 1 -64.79 48.22 -15.71
N LYS A 2 -63.75 48.42 -15.03
CA LYS A 2 -62.47 47.71 -15.39
C LYS A 2 -62.25 46.67 -14.34
N LYS A 3 -62.33 45.39 -14.74
CA LYS A 3 -61.98 44.28 -13.91
C LYS A 3 -60.48 44.10 -13.96
N ILE A 4 -59.83 44.37 -12.84
CA ILE A 4 -58.42 44.13 -12.65
C ILE A 4 -58.27 42.64 -12.29
N PHE A 5 -57.73 41.85 -13.22
CA PHE A 5 -57.36 40.52 -12.94
C PHE A 5 -55.98 40.51 -12.24
N THR A 6 -56.00 40.31 -10.96
CA THR A 6 -54.79 40.14 -10.21
C THR A 6 -54.30 38.71 -10.47
N PHE A 7 -53.26 38.62 -11.27
CA PHE A 7 -52.53 37.37 -11.46
C PHE A 7 -51.64 37.14 -10.21
N ILE A 8 -52.09 36.25 -9.36
CA ILE A 8 -51.24 35.73 -8.27
C ILE A 8 -50.29 34.73 -8.90
N VAL A 9 -49.07 35.20 -9.17
CA VAL A 9 -47.95 34.28 -9.48
C VAL A 9 -47.57 33.56 -8.19
N LEU A 10 -48.05 32.36 -8.06
CA LEU A 10 -47.60 31.44 -7.03
C LEU A 10 -46.20 31.03 -7.37
N ALA A 11 -45.22 31.76 -6.86
CA ALA A 11 -43.82 31.33 -6.91
C ALA A 11 -43.70 30.06 -6.08
N GLY A 12 -43.75 28.95 -6.76
CA GLY A 12 -43.40 27.65 -6.16
C GLY A 12 -41.96 27.72 -5.69
N LEU A 13 -41.79 27.83 -4.40
CA LEU A 13 -40.53 27.51 -3.75
C LEU A 13 -40.23 26.03 -4.01
N PHE A 14 -39.52 25.77 -5.08
CA PHE A 14 -38.78 24.53 -5.16
C PHE A 14 -37.67 24.61 -4.08
N ALA A 15 -38.02 24.18 -2.88
CA ALA A 15 -37.02 23.75 -1.96
C ALA A 15 -36.29 22.57 -2.66
N SER A 16 -35.24 22.89 -3.39
CA SER A 16 -34.28 21.87 -3.75
C SER A 16 -33.69 21.41 -2.43
N CYS A 17 -34.25 20.35 -1.88
CA CYS A 17 -33.53 19.54 -0.97
C CYS A 17 -32.31 19.04 -1.75
N SER A 18 -31.22 19.80 -1.69
CA SER A 18 -29.93 19.20 -1.89
C SER A 18 -29.81 18.16 -0.78
N ILE A 19 -30.20 16.94 -1.10
CA ILE A 19 -29.77 15.80 -0.34
C ILE A 19 -28.26 15.84 -0.53
N ASN A 20 -27.55 16.41 0.45
CA ASN A 20 -26.18 16.07 0.66
C ASN A 20 -26.18 14.58 1.04
N SER A 21 -26.39 13.73 0.05
CA SER A 21 -25.75 12.43 0.08
C SER A 21 -24.30 12.76 0.34
N PRO A 22 -23.64 12.27 1.41
CA PRO A 22 -22.22 12.34 1.46
C PRO A 22 -21.80 11.68 0.13
N GLU A 23 -21.35 12.51 -0.79
CA GLU A 23 -20.56 12.07 -1.93
C GLU A 23 -19.60 11.06 -1.31
N PRO A 24 -19.57 9.78 -1.75
CA PRO A 24 -18.61 8.87 -1.19
C PRO A 24 -17.31 9.63 -1.28
N GLU A 25 -16.72 9.95 -0.11
CA GLU A 25 -15.38 10.47 -0.08
C GLU A 25 -14.64 9.50 -0.98
N ILE A 26 -14.25 9.98 -2.16
CA ILE A 26 -13.23 9.33 -2.95
C ILE A 26 -12.10 9.30 -1.95
N LYS A 27 -11.98 8.19 -1.22
CA LYS A 27 -10.80 7.90 -0.43
C LYS A 27 -9.72 8.13 -1.43
N ASP A 28 -8.90 9.17 -1.22
CA ASP A 28 -7.78 9.52 -2.08
C ASP A 28 -7.26 8.20 -2.60
N GLU A 29 -7.24 8.03 -3.94
CA GLU A 29 -6.85 6.74 -4.52
C GLU A 29 -5.56 6.39 -3.85
N THR A 30 -5.58 5.38 -3.00
CA THR A 30 -4.46 5.05 -2.14
C THR A 30 -3.29 4.80 -3.07
N GLU A 31 -2.33 5.69 -3.09
CA GLU A 31 -1.20 5.63 -4.03
C GLU A 31 -0.49 4.31 -3.83
N ALA A 32 -0.42 3.51 -4.87
CA ALA A 32 0.13 2.17 -4.81
C ALA A 32 1.20 1.96 -5.88
N TYR A 33 2.25 1.25 -5.51
CA TYR A 33 3.38 0.92 -6.37
C TYR A 33 3.51 -0.59 -6.45
N GLU A 34 3.47 -1.14 -7.65
CA GLU A 34 3.71 -2.56 -7.87
C GLU A 34 5.04 -2.78 -8.56
N ALA A 35 5.79 -3.77 -8.09
CA ALA A 35 7.04 -4.19 -8.69
C ALA A 35 7.08 -5.70 -8.89
N LEU A 36 7.81 -6.11 -9.91
CA LEU A 36 8.21 -7.50 -10.13
C LEU A 36 9.71 -7.58 -10.01
N GLY A 37 10.20 -8.47 -9.15
CA GLY A 37 11.63 -8.50 -8.84
C GLY A 37 12.12 -9.82 -8.29
N THR A 38 13.31 -9.76 -7.70
CA THR A 38 14.00 -10.89 -7.11
C THR A 38 14.27 -10.64 -5.64
N LEU A 39 13.92 -11.60 -4.82
CA LEU A 39 14.31 -11.68 -3.41
C LEU A 39 15.56 -12.53 -3.30
N LEU A 40 16.59 -11.98 -2.72
CA LEU A 40 17.85 -12.68 -2.39
C LEU A 40 17.91 -12.94 -0.88
N ILE A 41 18.31 -14.14 -0.50
CA ILE A 41 18.67 -14.52 0.87
C ILE A 41 20.20 -14.67 0.94
N PRO A 42 20.93 -13.64 1.38
CA PRO A 42 22.38 -13.62 1.30
C PRO A 42 23.06 -14.76 2.06
N SER A 43 22.49 -15.19 3.18
CA SER A 43 23.06 -16.25 4.02
C SER A 43 23.15 -17.61 3.32
N SER A 44 22.27 -17.89 2.37
CA SER A 44 22.23 -19.16 1.61
C SER A 44 22.51 -18.98 0.12
N GLY A 45 22.52 -17.74 -0.38
CA GLY A 45 22.55 -17.44 -1.82
C GLY A 45 21.27 -17.81 -2.57
N PHE A 46 20.19 -18.18 -1.85
CA PHE A 46 18.91 -18.50 -2.45
C PHE A 46 18.27 -17.24 -3.07
N THR A 47 17.69 -17.40 -4.25
CA THR A 47 16.91 -16.36 -4.92
C THR A 47 15.50 -16.83 -5.24
N LYS A 48 14.51 -15.98 -5.01
CA LYS A 48 13.13 -16.14 -5.49
C LYS A 48 12.90 -15.09 -6.56
N GLU A 49 12.90 -15.53 -7.81
CA GLU A 49 12.64 -14.69 -8.97
C GLU A 49 11.15 -14.45 -9.18
N ASN A 50 10.81 -13.42 -9.93
CA ASN A 50 9.43 -13.04 -10.27
C ASN A 50 8.53 -12.85 -9.05
N LEU A 51 9.10 -12.37 -7.96
CA LEU A 51 8.36 -12.04 -6.77
C LEU A 51 7.65 -10.71 -6.95
N ARG A 52 6.32 -10.76 -6.87
CA ARG A 52 5.47 -9.57 -6.94
C ARG A 52 5.43 -8.90 -5.57
N THR A 53 5.68 -7.60 -5.56
CA THR A 53 5.58 -6.76 -4.37
C THR A 53 4.71 -5.55 -4.66
N LYS A 54 3.85 -5.19 -3.72
CA LYS A 54 3.01 -4.00 -3.79
C LYS A 54 3.21 -3.18 -2.53
N VAL A 55 3.49 -1.91 -2.69
CA VAL A 55 3.54 -0.93 -1.59
C VAL A 55 2.34 0.00 -1.73
N VAL A 56 1.62 0.20 -0.66
CA VAL A 56 0.41 1.04 -0.60
C VAL A 56 0.63 2.13 0.44
N LEU A 57 0.53 3.39 0.04
CA LEU A 57 0.56 4.51 0.96
C LEU A 57 -0.80 4.58 1.68
N VAL A 58 -0.82 4.25 2.96
CA VAL A 58 -2.06 4.20 3.77
C VAL A 58 -2.51 5.61 4.15
N ASP A 59 -1.55 6.45 4.50
CA ASP A 59 -1.73 7.86 4.83
C ASP A 59 -0.47 8.66 4.48
N GLN A 60 -0.29 9.86 5.00
CA GLN A 60 0.86 10.72 4.71
C GLN A 60 2.16 10.30 5.42
N GLU A 61 2.09 9.37 6.36
CA GLU A 61 3.21 8.97 7.21
C GLU A 61 3.51 7.48 7.17
N LYS A 62 2.54 6.66 6.73
CA LYS A 62 2.60 5.18 6.81
C LYS A 62 2.27 4.51 5.50
N LEU A 63 2.94 3.41 5.24
CA LEU A 63 2.67 2.52 4.12
C LEU A 63 2.59 1.07 4.57
N ASP A 64 1.95 0.25 3.74
CA ASP A 64 1.91 -1.20 3.86
C ASP A 64 2.67 -1.85 2.71
N ILE A 65 3.44 -2.89 3.02
CA ILE A 65 4.19 -3.68 2.04
C ILE A 65 3.55 -5.06 1.92
N TYR A 66 3.09 -5.40 0.75
CA TYR A 66 2.55 -6.71 0.39
C TYR A 66 3.57 -7.47 -0.46
N MET A 67 4.00 -8.64 0.00
CA MET A 67 4.89 -9.52 -0.76
C MET A 67 4.18 -10.85 -1.02
N PHE A 68 4.07 -11.23 -2.28
CA PHE A 68 3.28 -12.39 -2.70
C PHE A 68 4.16 -13.57 -3.02
N GLU A 69 3.76 -14.75 -2.56
CA GLU A 69 4.44 -16.02 -2.82
C GLU A 69 5.92 -16.05 -2.39
N VAL A 70 6.20 -15.48 -1.21
CA VAL A 70 7.55 -15.40 -0.65
C VAL A 70 8.06 -16.80 -0.30
N LYS A 71 9.32 -17.06 -0.63
CA LYS A 71 10.12 -18.20 -0.15
C LYS A 71 11.45 -17.70 0.39
N PHE A 72 11.91 -18.28 1.47
CA PHE A 72 13.20 -17.96 2.09
C PHE A 72 14.26 -19.04 1.87
N ALA A 73 13.88 -20.19 1.35
CA ALA A 73 14.77 -21.30 1.05
C ALA A 73 14.22 -22.15 -0.10
N ALA A 74 15.11 -22.82 -0.83
CA ALA A 74 14.75 -23.70 -1.94
C ALA A 74 13.83 -24.86 -1.50
N LEU A 75 14.11 -25.43 -0.32
CA LEU A 75 13.37 -26.57 0.24
C LEU A 75 12.09 -26.18 0.99
N MET A 76 11.74 -24.90 1.04
CA MET A 76 10.50 -24.45 1.64
C MET A 76 9.30 -25.02 0.84
N PRO A 77 8.42 -25.84 1.46
CA PRO A 77 7.40 -26.58 0.71
C PRO A 77 6.26 -25.71 0.20
N VAL A 78 6.06 -24.55 0.80
CA VAL A 78 4.97 -23.61 0.48
C VAL A 78 5.50 -22.20 0.31
N THR A 79 4.75 -21.38 -0.40
CA THR A 79 4.97 -19.93 -0.45
C THR A 79 4.07 -19.24 0.57
N ILE A 80 4.45 -18.05 0.99
CA ILE A 80 3.74 -17.26 1.98
C ILE A 80 3.44 -15.87 1.40
N ASP A 81 2.20 -15.45 1.46
CA ASP A 81 1.84 -14.06 1.24
C ASP A 81 2.01 -13.29 2.56
N MET A 82 2.83 -12.26 2.55
CA MET A 82 3.18 -11.49 3.73
C MET A 82 2.78 -10.02 3.58
N VAL A 83 2.33 -9.44 4.68
CA VAL A 83 2.06 -8.01 4.79
C VAL A 83 2.86 -7.44 5.95
N ILE A 84 3.62 -6.37 5.68
CA ILE A 84 4.30 -5.57 6.69
C ILE A 84 3.55 -4.25 6.74
N SER A 85 2.81 -4.01 7.82
CA SER A 85 1.91 -2.87 7.94
C SER A 85 2.49 -1.75 8.78
N ASP A 86 1.93 -0.56 8.60
CA ASP A 86 2.26 0.64 9.40
C ASP A 86 3.73 1.06 9.33
N VAL A 87 4.40 0.86 8.20
CA VAL A 87 5.80 1.24 8.00
C VAL A 87 5.92 2.75 7.78
N PRO A 88 6.71 3.47 8.59
CA PRO A 88 6.93 4.90 8.39
C PRO A 88 7.66 5.18 7.07
N TYR A 89 7.29 6.24 6.39
CA TYR A 89 7.95 6.66 5.15
C TYR A 89 8.09 8.18 5.04
N VAL A 90 8.98 8.60 4.14
CA VAL A 90 9.14 9.99 3.72
C VAL A 90 9.10 10.03 2.20
N LYS A 91 8.34 10.98 1.66
CA LYS A 91 8.23 11.21 0.22
C LYS A 91 8.85 12.56 -0.15
N ASN A 92 9.85 12.51 -1.04
CA ASN A 92 10.51 13.69 -1.60
C ASN A 92 10.41 13.65 -3.12
N GLY A 93 9.43 14.35 -3.69
CA GLY A 93 9.14 14.27 -5.12
C GLY A 93 8.70 12.85 -5.50
N SER A 94 9.42 12.23 -6.43
CA SER A 94 9.18 10.84 -6.87
C SER A 94 9.88 9.79 -6.01
N LEU A 95 10.77 10.19 -5.11
CA LEU A 95 11.49 9.29 -4.21
C LEU A 95 10.69 9.05 -2.93
N ILE A 96 10.41 7.79 -2.64
CA ILE A 96 9.85 7.35 -1.36
C ILE A 96 10.92 6.54 -0.65
N THR A 97 11.21 6.87 0.60
CA THR A 97 12.08 6.10 1.48
C THR A 97 11.32 5.67 2.71
N PHE A 98 11.54 4.46 3.15
CA PHE A 98 10.87 3.91 4.33
C PHE A 98 11.83 3.08 5.16
N TYR A 99 11.53 2.98 6.43
CA TYR A 99 12.34 2.25 7.40
C TYR A 99 11.45 1.71 8.52
N GLY A 100 11.92 0.69 9.19
CA GLY A 100 11.20 0.14 10.33
C GLY A 100 12.05 -0.86 11.09
N ASP A 101 11.64 -1.13 12.31
CA ASP A 101 12.25 -2.14 13.17
C ASP A 101 11.20 -2.80 14.07
N SER A 102 11.43 -4.07 14.38
CA SER A 102 10.56 -4.84 15.29
C SER A 102 9.08 -4.88 14.88
N ILE A 103 8.82 -4.98 13.57
CA ILE A 103 7.46 -5.07 13.03
C ILE A 103 7.09 -6.54 12.84
N VAL A 104 5.98 -6.96 13.44
CA VAL A 104 5.43 -8.31 13.22
C VAL A 104 4.64 -8.32 11.92
N PRO A 105 5.08 -9.09 10.91
CA PRO A 105 4.33 -9.21 9.66
C PRO A 105 3.10 -10.10 9.85
N TYR A 106 2.16 -9.99 8.92
CA TYR A 106 1.00 -10.86 8.85
C TYR A 106 1.13 -11.82 7.67
N ALA A 107 0.77 -13.08 7.89
CA ALA A 107 0.59 -14.07 6.85
C ALA A 107 -0.89 -14.47 6.85
N GLY A 108 -1.62 -14.06 5.80
CA GLY A 108 -3.08 -14.06 5.84
C GLY A 108 -3.58 -13.10 6.93
N ASN A 109 -4.48 -13.58 7.80
CA ASN A 109 -5.02 -12.78 8.90
C ASN A 109 -4.33 -13.04 10.25
N LYS A 110 -3.16 -13.69 10.25
CA LYS A 110 -2.46 -14.08 11.47
C LYS A 110 -1.11 -13.37 11.58
N PRO A 111 -0.75 -12.86 12.77
CA PRO A 111 0.59 -12.36 13.03
C PRO A 111 1.59 -13.49 12.90
N TYR A 112 2.73 -13.22 12.26
CA TYR A 112 3.78 -14.21 12.02
C TYR A 112 5.04 -13.84 12.78
N GLU A 113 5.01 -14.02 14.09
CA GLU A 113 6.05 -13.59 15.03
C GLU A 113 7.42 -14.22 14.77
N LYS A 114 7.46 -15.42 14.18
CA LYS A 114 8.71 -16.09 13.79
C LYS A 114 9.54 -15.26 12.80
N TYR A 115 8.88 -14.45 11.97
CA TYR A 115 9.50 -13.63 10.94
C TYR A 115 9.38 -12.14 11.25
N ILE A 116 9.55 -11.76 12.52
CA ILE A 116 9.60 -10.35 12.91
C ILE A 116 10.58 -9.61 12.00
N VAL A 117 10.13 -8.48 11.47
CA VAL A 117 10.90 -7.65 10.55
C VAL A 117 11.75 -6.69 11.35
N THR A 118 13.05 -6.76 11.17
CA THR A 118 14.01 -5.83 11.77
C THR A 118 14.91 -5.22 10.70
N GLU A 119 15.52 -4.08 11.01
CA GLU A 119 16.43 -3.37 10.12
C GLU A 119 15.82 -3.14 8.73
N LEU A 120 14.53 -2.83 8.68
CA LEU A 120 13.83 -2.56 7.42
C LEU A 120 14.28 -1.21 6.85
N GLU A 121 14.80 -1.25 5.65
CA GLU A 121 15.08 -0.08 4.82
C GLU A 121 14.58 -0.32 3.41
N GLY A 122 14.01 0.70 2.81
CA GLY A 122 13.58 0.58 1.43
C GLY A 122 13.42 1.91 0.72
N SER A 123 13.35 1.82 -0.59
CA SER A 123 13.12 2.98 -1.44
C SER A 123 12.33 2.61 -2.70
N ILE A 124 11.55 3.57 -3.16
CA ILE A 124 10.85 3.52 -4.44
C ILE A 124 11.28 4.74 -5.23
N THR A 125 11.79 4.51 -6.42
CA THR A 125 12.15 5.55 -7.39
C THR A 125 11.11 5.58 -8.51
N ALA A 126 11.37 6.29 -9.60
CA ALA A 126 10.45 6.35 -10.74
C ALA A 126 10.26 4.98 -11.44
N ASP A 127 11.24 4.08 -11.36
CA ASP A 127 11.31 2.84 -12.13
C ASP A 127 11.63 1.59 -11.30
N SER A 128 12.01 1.74 -10.03
CA SER A 128 12.52 0.63 -9.23
C SER A 128 12.05 0.66 -7.79
N MET A 129 12.04 -0.52 -7.17
CA MET A 129 11.76 -0.74 -5.76
C MET A 129 12.88 -1.56 -5.14
N PHE A 130 13.38 -1.08 -4.00
CA PHE A 130 14.40 -1.75 -3.20
C PHE A 130 13.88 -1.93 -1.77
N ILE A 131 14.07 -3.14 -1.20
CA ILE A 131 13.74 -3.44 0.20
C ILE A 131 14.84 -4.32 0.77
N SER A 132 15.36 -3.95 1.92
CA SER A 132 16.32 -4.74 2.70
C SER A 132 15.81 -4.86 4.13
N ASN A 133 15.81 -6.07 4.68
CA ASN A 133 15.41 -6.33 6.06
C ASN A 133 15.87 -7.70 6.52
N ASN A 134 15.71 -7.98 7.80
CA ASN A 134 15.75 -9.32 8.34
C ASN A 134 14.33 -9.82 8.60
N TYR A 135 14.05 -11.07 8.25
CA TYR A 135 12.87 -11.82 8.69
C TYR A 135 13.30 -12.80 9.79
N GLY A 136 13.10 -12.40 11.07
CA GLY A 136 13.76 -13.08 12.18
C GLY A 136 15.28 -13.03 12.00
N ASP A 137 15.94 -14.18 11.96
CA ASP A 137 17.40 -14.30 11.77
C ASP A 137 17.79 -14.38 10.29
N THR A 138 16.88 -14.15 9.36
CA THR A 138 17.13 -14.33 7.92
C THR A 138 17.22 -13.00 7.22
N PRO A 139 18.42 -12.51 6.86
CA PRO A 139 18.58 -11.32 6.03
C PRO A 139 17.96 -11.52 4.65
N SER A 140 17.35 -10.48 4.12
CA SER A 140 16.75 -10.50 2.79
C SER A 140 16.97 -9.20 2.05
N ILE A 141 17.10 -9.29 0.74
CA ILE A 141 17.23 -8.13 -0.15
C ILE A 141 16.28 -8.34 -1.34
N TYR A 142 15.36 -7.42 -1.54
CA TYR A 142 14.49 -7.40 -2.70
C TYR A 142 14.86 -6.26 -3.64
N ARG A 143 14.89 -6.55 -4.94
CA ARG A 143 15.04 -5.57 -6.02
C ARG A 143 14.03 -5.87 -7.12
N GLY A 144 13.20 -4.90 -7.44
CA GLY A 144 12.18 -5.04 -8.47
C GLY A 144 12.09 -3.83 -9.38
N ALA A 145 11.64 -4.05 -10.61
CA ALA A 145 11.24 -3.00 -11.54
C ALA A 145 9.76 -2.67 -11.31
N LEU A 146 9.44 -1.39 -11.28
CA LEU A 146 8.05 -0.95 -11.19
C LEU A 146 7.29 -1.32 -12.46
N LYS A 147 6.05 -1.73 -12.30
CA LYS A 147 5.10 -1.84 -13.41
C LYS A 147 4.66 -0.43 -13.80
N GLN A 148 4.78 -0.14 -15.06
CA GLN A 148 4.23 1.07 -15.66
C GLN A 148 2.74 0.91 -15.95
#